data_b461a0c7ba9368bbbd5c3871b1827ef6
#
_entry.id   b461a0c7ba9368bbbd5c3871b1827ef6
#
_cell.length_a   1.000
_cell.length_b   1.000
_cell.length_c   1.000
_cell.angle_alpha   90.00
_cell.angle_beta   90.00
_cell.angle_gamma   90.00
#
_symmetry.space_group_name_H-M   'P 1'
#
loop_
_entity.id
_entity.type
_entity.pdbx_description
1 polymer ?
#
loop_
_entity_poly.entity_id
_entity_poly.type
_entity_poly.pdbx_seq_one_letter_code
_entity_poly.pdbx_strand_id
1 'polypeptide(L)'
;TKLKVIGSFCIGTDKVDLDYCQQKGIAVFNSPVMSTRSVAELVIAHIINLSRKVTKRNYELHLGIWNKTCVNSNEIRGKTIGIIGYGHVGSQVSVLAEALGMNVLFYDIINVMALGNSINRFKVNPKRLS
;
A
#
# COMPACT_ATOMS: atom_id res chain seq x y z
N THR A 1 -9.00 -21.37 30.86
CA THR A 1 -9.48 -20.01 30.53
C THR A 1 -10.92 -20.09 30.04
N LYS A 2 -11.71 -19.04 30.28
CA LYS A 2 -13.07 -18.93 29.72
C LYS A 2 -13.08 -18.39 28.27
N LEU A 3 -11.90 -17.95 27.75
CA LEU A 3 -11.75 -17.41 26.43
C LEU A 3 -11.95 -18.51 25.37
N LYS A 4 -12.80 -18.27 24.39
CA LYS A 4 -13.16 -19.20 23.33
C LYS A 4 -12.75 -18.70 21.96
N VAL A 5 -12.73 -17.38 21.77
CA VAL A 5 -12.53 -16.76 20.47
C VAL A 5 -11.73 -15.46 20.62
N ILE A 6 -10.83 -15.22 19.67
CA ILE A 6 -10.12 -13.95 19.47
C ILE A 6 -10.43 -13.45 18.06
N GLY A 7 -10.91 -12.21 17.93
CA GLY A 7 -11.10 -11.53 16.67
C GLY A 7 -10.04 -10.43 16.48
N SER A 8 -9.19 -10.56 15.47
CA SER A 8 -8.22 -9.53 15.10
C SER A 8 -8.76 -8.71 13.92
N PHE A 9 -9.08 -7.43 14.17
CA PHE A 9 -9.58 -6.51 13.14
C PHE A 9 -8.46 -5.95 12.23
N CYS A 10 -7.46 -6.75 11.94
CA CYS A 10 -6.34 -6.44 11.06
C CYS A 10 -5.91 -7.67 10.25
N ILE A 11 -4.97 -7.48 9.33
CA ILE A 11 -4.46 -8.57 8.49
C ILE A 11 -3.57 -9.52 9.33
N GLY A 12 -2.65 -8.94 10.12
CA GLY A 12 -1.69 -9.69 10.91
C GLY A 12 -2.27 -10.28 12.19
N THR A 13 -1.73 -11.42 12.59
CA THR A 13 -2.01 -12.08 13.89
C THR A 13 -0.75 -12.17 14.74
N ASP A 14 0.27 -11.40 14.43
CA ASP A 14 1.60 -11.39 15.05
C ASP A 14 1.60 -11.08 16.56
N LYS A 15 0.52 -10.49 17.07
CA LYS A 15 0.29 -10.23 18.51
C LYS A 15 -0.45 -11.35 19.23
N VAL A 16 -0.78 -12.43 18.52
CA VAL A 16 -1.51 -13.58 19.08
C VAL A 16 -0.62 -14.82 18.95
N ASP A 17 -0.40 -15.50 20.06
CA ASP A 17 0.25 -16.81 20.07
C ASP A 17 -0.73 -17.86 19.51
N LEU A 18 -0.60 -18.14 18.21
CA LEU A 18 -1.50 -19.06 17.51
C LEU A 18 -1.33 -20.51 18.01
N ASP A 19 -0.12 -20.92 18.33
CA ASP A 19 0.16 -22.27 18.81
C ASP A 19 -0.48 -22.49 20.19
N TYR A 20 -0.36 -21.51 21.07
CA TYR A 20 -1.04 -21.56 22.37
C TYR A 20 -2.57 -21.55 22.21
N CYS A 21 -3.11 -20.73 21.34
CA CYS A 21 -4.55 -20.69 21.06
C CYS A 21 -5.06 -22.04 20.56
N GLN A 22 -4.33 -22.66 19.64
CA GLN A 22 -4.67 -23.98 19.10
C GLN A 22 -4.67 -25.05 20.22
N GLN A 23 -3.63 -25.08 21.05
CA GLN A 23 -3.54 -26.02 22.18
C GLN A 23 -4.67 -25.86 23.21
N LYS A 24 -5.18 -24.63 23.37
CA LYS A 24 -6.27 -24.31 24.32
C LYS A 24 -7.67 -24.34 23.70
N GLY A 25 -7.78 -24.68 22.41
CA GLY A 25 -9.07 -24.71 21.71
C GLY A 25 -9.70 -23.32 21.57
N ILE A 26 -8.86 -22.26 21.44
CA ILE A 26 -9.30 -20.88 21.22
C ILE A 26 -9.26 -20.60 19.72
N ALA A 27 -10.42 -20.29 19.13
CA ALA A 27 -10.49 -19.92 17.71
C ALA A 27 -9.95 -18.50 17.50
N VAL A 28 -9.13 -18.32 16.46
CA VAL A 28 -8.59 -17.00 16.11
C VAL A 28 -9.03 -16.65 14.70
N PHE A 29 -9.63 -15.47 14.53
CA PHE A 29 -10.07 -14.92 13.26
C PHE A 29 -9.37 -13.59 13.00
N ASN A 30 -9.04 -13.33 11.75
CA ASN A 30 -8.50 -12.05 11.28
C ASN A 30 -9.31 -11.51 10.10
N SER A 31 -8.98 -10.30 9.64
CA SER A 31 -9.65 -9.62 8.54
C SER A 31 -8.65 -9.35 7.40
N PRO A 32 -8.32 -10.37 6.57
CA PRO A 32 -7.18 -10.30 5.65
C PRO A 32 -7.37 -9.37 4.46
N VAL A 33 -8.60 -9.03 4.06
CA VAL A 33 -8.87 -8.29 2.82
C VAL A 33 -9.70 -7.00 2.99
N MET A 34 -10.32 -6.79 4.14
CA MET A 34 -11.30 -5.70 4.33
C MET A 34 -10.69 -4.30 4.22
N SER A 35 -9.44 -4.12 4.62
CA SER A 35 -8.73 -2.82 4.53
C SER A 35 -7.98 -2.60 3.21
N THR A 36 -8.00 -3.58 2.29
CA THR A 36 -7.23 -3.53 1.04
C THR A 36 -7.47 -2.25 0.25
N ARG A 37 -8.73 -1.92 0.03
CA ARG A 37 -9.12 -0.75 -0.76
C ARG A 37 -8.77 0.56 -0.08
N SER A 38 -9.06 0.70 1.21
CA SER A 38 -8.77 1.92 1.96
C SER A 38 -7.27 2.23 2.04
N VAL A 39 -6.44 1.19 2.20
CA VAL A 39 -4.98 1.34 2.17
C VAL A 39 -4.50 1.76 0.78
N ALA A 40 -5.02 1.14 -0.29
CA ALA A 40 -4.65 1.48 -1.66
C ALA A 40 -5.01 2.94 -1.99
N GLU A 41 -6.19 3.41 -1.60
CA GLU A 41 -6.61 4.80 -1.78
C GLU A 41 -5.71 5.78 -1.01
N LEU A 42 -5.32 5.44 0.23
CA LEU A 42 -4.40 6.26 1.01
C LEU A 42 -3.02 6.35 0.34
N VAL A 43 -2.52 5.26 -0.23
CA VAL A 43 -1.27 5.27 -1.00
C VAL A 43 -1.36 6.22 -2.20
N ILE A 44 -2.44 6.17 -2.97
CA ILE A 44 -2.65 7.08 -4.10
C ILE A 44 -2.74 8.54 -3.62
N ALA A 45 -3.43 8.79 -2.53
CA ALA A 45 -3.51 10.12 -1.93
C ALA A 45 -2.11 10.66 -1.56
N HIS A 46 -1.26 9.82 -0.97
CA HIS A 46 0.12 10.19 -0.64
C HIS A 46 0.98 10.44 -1.89
N ILE A 47 0.83 9.64 -2.94
CA ILE A 47 1.55 9.85 -4.21
C ILE A 47 1.20 11.23 -4.79
N ILE A 48 -0.08 11.57 -4.85
CA ILE A 48 -0.56 12.88 -5.34
C ILE A 48 -0.04 14.00 -4.43
N ASN A 49 -0.17 13.83 -3.11
CA ASN A 49 0.28 14.80 -2.13
C ASN A 49 1.78 15.12 -2.27
N LEU A 50 2.63 14.09 -2.38
CA LEU A 50 4.06 14.26 -2.57
C LEU A 50 4.39 14.94 -3.91
N SER A 51 3.74 14.50 -5.00
CA SER A 51 3.95 15.05 -6.33
C SER A 51 3.53 16.52 -6.44
N ARG A 52 2.47 16.92 -5.75
CA ARG A 52 1.89 18.27 -5.77
C ARG A 52 2.28 19.10 -4.55
N LYS A 53 2.99 18.53 -3.57
CA LYS A 53 3.40 19.17 -2.32
C LYS A 53 2.23 19.73 -1.48
N VAL A 54 1.08 19.05 -1.50
CA VAL A 54 -0.16 19.54 -0.87
C VAL A 54 0.03 19.79 0.62
N THR A 55 0.57 18.82 1.37
CA THR A 55 0.80 18.98 2.81
C THR A 55 1.74 20.16 3.12
N LYS A 56 2.81 20.32 2.31
CA LYS A 56 3.73 21.45 2.50
C LYS A 56 3.02 22.78 2.29
N ARG A 57 2.22 22.91 1.23
CA ARG A 57 1.47 24.13 0.93
C ARG A 57 0.40 24.42 1.98
N ASN A 58 -0.28 23.36 2.46
CA ASN A 58 -1.22 23.50 3.56
C ASN A 58 -0.54 24.04 4.83
N TYR A 59 0.61 23.46 5.20
CA TYR A 59 1.37 23.93 6.35
C TYR A 59 1.84 25.41 6.19
N GLU A 60 2.44 25.76 5.05
CA GLU A 60 2.84 27.13 4.74
C GLU A 60 1.67 28.11 4.88
N LEU A 61 0.49 27.74 4.37
CA LEU A 61 -0.72 28.58 4.42
C LEU A 61 -1.19 28.81 5.87
N HIS A 62 -1.12 27.80 6.73
CA HIS A 62 -1.46 27.95 8.16
C HIS A 62 -0.48 28.87 8.91
N LEU A 63 0.72 29.05 8.40
CA LEU A 63 1.70 30.03 8.88
C LEU A 63 1.51 31.43 8.22
N GLY A 64 0.48 31.66 7.43
CA GLY A 64 0.26 32.89 6.70
C GLY A 64 1.14 33.08 5.46
N ILE A 65 1.87 32.04 5.04
CA ILE A 65 2.77 32.07 3.89
C ILE A 65 2.01 31.68 2.63
N TRP A 66 1.75 32.65 1.76
CA TRP A 66 1.11 32.43 0.45
C TRP A 66 2.14 32.15 -0.64
N ASN A 67 2.37 30.88 -0.94
CA ASN A 67 3.36 30.44 -1.90
C ASN A 67 2.72 29.84 -3.15
N LYS A 68 2.62 30.61 -4.24
CA LYS A 68 2.00 30.24 -5.52
C LYS A 68 2.89 29.42 -6.46
N THR A 69 4.19 29.21 -6.12
CA THR A 69 5.11 28.56 -7.03
C THR A 69 4.71 27.10 -7.32
N CYS A 70 4.77 26.72 -8.59
CA CYS A 70 4.60 25.34 -9.05
C CYS A 70 5.94 24.61 -9.25
N VAL A 71 7.05 25.22 -8.86
CA VAL A 71 8.40 24.63 -9.02
C VAL A 71 8.46 23.27 -8.33
N ASN A 72 8.86 22.24 -9.09
CA ASN A 72 8.92 20.84 -8.66
C ASN A 72 7.56 20.27 -8.20
N SER A 73 6.45 20.82 -8.64
CA SER A 73 5.13 20.19 -8.55
C SER A 73 4.81 19.52 -9.88
N ASN A 74 4.46 18.25 -9.85
CA ASN A 74 4.27 17.45 -11.06
C ASN A 74 2.91 16.75 -11.04
N GLU A 75 2.35 16.52 -12.21
CA GLU A 75 1.24 15.59 -12.38
C GLU A 75 1.77 14.15 -12.27
N ILE A 76 0.92 13.24 -11.82
CA ILE A 76 1.26 11.81 -11.73
C ILE A 76 1.02 11.07 -13.05
N ARG A 77 0.17 11.63 -13.92
CA ARG A 77 -0.12 11.08 -15.26
C ARG A 77 1.18 10.91 -16.05
N GLY A 78 1.33 9.74 -16.70
CA GLY A 78 2.50 9.37 -17.47
C GLY A 78 3.75 9.02 -16.65
N LYS A 79 3.71 9.19 -15.31
CA LYS A 79 4.81 8.75 -14.44
C LYS A 79 4.75 7.25 -14.17
N THR A 80 5.87 6.69 -13.79
CA THR A 80 5.99 5.27 -13.47
C THR A 80 6.05 5.07 -11.96
N ILE A 81 5.21 4.18 -11.45
CA ILE A 81 5.25 3.68 -10.07
C ILE A 81 5.87 2.28 -10.05
N GLY A 82 6.78 2.03 -9.10
CA GLY A 82 7.29 0.70 -8.80
C GLY A 82 6.61 0.15 -7.54
N ILE A 83 6.05 -1.04 -7.62
CA ILE A 83 5.36 -1.72 -6.51
C ILE A 83 6.18 -2.95 -6.11
N ILE A 84 6.64 -3.00 -4.87
CA ILE A 84 7.32 -4.17 -4.29
C ILE A 84 6.31 -4.88 -3.38
N GLY A 85 5.96 -6.11 -3.72
CA GLY A 85 4.85 -6.85 -3.11
C GLY A 85 3.53 -6.63 -3.88
N TYR A 86 3.17 -7.59 -4.74
CA TYR A 86 1.98 -7.50 -5.59
C TYR A 86 0.85 -8.39 -5.06
N GLY A 87 0.64 -8.36 -3.74
CA GLY A 87 -0.49 -8.99 -3.05
C GLY A 87 -1.78 -8.18 -3.18
N HIS A 88 -2.70 -8.36 -2.24
CA HIS A 88 -4.02 -7.68 -2.27
C HIS A 88 -3.92 -6.16 -2.35
N VAL A 89 -3.07 -5.53 -1.55
CA VAL A 89 -2.90 -4.07 -1.54
C VAL A 89 -2.16 -3.60 -2.80
N GLY A 90 -1.02 -4.23 -3.12
CA GLY A 90 -0.20 -3.83 -4.28
C GLY A 90 -0.96 -3.92 -5.59
N SER A 91 -1.75 -4.97 -5.80
CA SER A 91 -2.59 -5.12 -6.98
C SER A 91 -3.71 -4.06 -7.05
N GLN A 92 -4.32 -3.69 -5.92
CA GLN A 92 -5.30 -2.61 -5.89
C GLN A 92 -4.67 -1.24 -6.17
N VAL A 93 -3.45 -0.98 -5.64
CA VAL A 93 -2.70 0.24 -5.96
C VAL A 93 -2.41 0.31 -7.46
N SER A 94 -2.04 -0.82 -8.11
CA SER A 94 -1.76 -0.83 -9.55
C SER A 94 -2.99 -0.42 -10.38
N VAL A 95 -4.14 -1.00 -10.07
CA VAL A 95 -5.41 -0.67 -10.76
C VAL A 95 -5.74 0.82 -10.62
N LEU A 96 -5.60 1.38 -9.42
CA LEU A 96 -5.87 2.79 -9.18
C LEU A 96 -4.85 3.71 -9.87
N ALA A 97 -3.57 3.34 -9.84
CA ALA A 97 -2.51 4.10 -10.50
C ALA A 97 -2.69 4.13 -12.02
N GLU A 98 -3.03 2.99 -12.64
CA GLU A 98 -3.33 2.92 -14.08
C GLU A 98 -4.56 3.76 -14.45
N ALA A 99 -5.61 3.72 -13.64
CA ALA A 99 -6.80 4.56 -13.85
C ALA A 99 -6.48 6.07 -13.81
N LEU A 100 -5.42 6.47 -13.10
CA LEU A 100 -4.90 7.84 -13.07
C LEU A 100 -3.85 8.13 -14.17
N GLY A 101 -3.65 7.18 -15.09
CA GLY A 101 -2.73 7.32 -16.22
C GLY A 101 -1.25 7.13 -15.86
N MET A 102 -0.94 6.45 -14.77
CA MET A 102 0.43 6.05 -14.43
C MET A 102 0.83 4.76 -15.15
N ASN A 103 2.13 4.58 -15.37
CA ASN A 103 2.70 3.30 -15.75
C ASN A 103 3.03 2.51 -14.49
N VAL A 104 2.72 1.21 -14.45
CA VAL A 104 2.97 0.37 -13.28
C VAL A 104 4.02 -0.69 -13.60
N LEU A 105 5.05 -0.73 -12.76
CA LEU A 105 6.01 -1.83 -12.69
C LEU A 105 5.85 -2.50 -11.33
N PHE A 106 5.91 -3.82 -11.27
CA PHE A 106 5.81 -4.51 -9.99
C PHE A 106 6.83 -5.65 -9.87
N TYR A 107 7.09 -6.04 -8.64
CA TYR A 107 7.87 -7.22 -8.28
C TYR A 107 7.19 -7.93 -7.11
N ASP A 108 7.19 -9.24 -7.16
CA ASP A 108 6.82 -10.10 -6.03
C ASP A 108 7.78 -11.29 -5.95
N ILE A 109 7.89 -11.89 -4.76
CA ILE A 109 8.70 -13.09 -4.52
C ILE A 109 8.06 -14.35 -5.12
N ILE A 110 6.73 -14.33 -5.27
CA ILE A 110 5.96 -15.36 -5.97
C ILE A 110 5.60 -14.86 -7.37
N ASN A 111 5.46 -15.81 -8.30
CA ASN A 111 5.05 -15.48 -9.66
C ASN A 111 3.54 -15.20 -9.67
N VAL A 112 3.18 -13.92 -9.68
CA VAL A 112 1.79 -13.47 -9.73
C VAL A 112 1.44 -12.92 -11.11
N MET A 113 0.20 -13.11 -11.52
CA MET A 113 -0.30 -12.57 -12.78
C MET A 113 -0.51 -11.05 -12.66
N ALA A 114 -0.04 -10.32 -13.66
CA ALA A 114 -0.29 -8.89 -13.78
C ALA A 114 -1.80 -8.60 -13.91
N LEU A 115 -2.28 -7.58 -13.23
CA LEU A 115 -3.60 -7.00 -13.46
C LEU A 115 -3.46 -5.77 -14.38
N GLY A 116 -4.32 -5.69 -15.39
CA GLY A 116 -4.29 -4.57 -16.36
C GLY A 116 -3.06 -4.59 -17.26
N ASN A 117 -2.53 -3.40 -17.54
CA ASN A 117 -1.33 -3.20 -18.38
C ASN A 117 -0.02 -3.17 -17.57
N SER A 118 -0.07 -3.53 -16.29
CA SER A 118 1.11 -3.56 -15.44
C SER A 118 2.14 -4.59 -15.94
N ILE A 119 3.41 -4.22 -15.89
CA ILE A 119 4.50 -5.05 -16.40
C ILE A 119 5.31 -5.59 -15.23
N ASN A 120 5.40 -6.92 -15.12
CA ASN A 120 6.35 -7.57 -14.22
C ASN A 120 7.77 -7.46 -14.82
N ARG A 121 8.56 -6.49 -14.36
CA ARG A 121 9.90 -6.22 -14.92
C ARG A 121 11.06 -6.29 -13.94
N PHE A 122 10.84 -6.65 -12.70
CA PHE A 122 11.95 -6.76 -11.77
C PHE A 122 12.30 -8.21 -11.44
N LYS A 123 13.30 -8.75 -12.14
CA LYS A 123 14.19 -9.73 -11.50
C LYS A 123 15.14 -8.94 -10.59
N VAL A 124 14.65 -8.46 -9.46
CA VAL A 124 15.53 -7.92 -8.42
C VAL A 124 16.27 -9.09 -7.80
N ASN A 125 17.59 -9.07 -7.88
CA ASN A 125 18.40 -10.07 -7.15
C ASN A 125 18.20 -9.79 -5.65
N PRO A 126 17.60 -10.71 -4.87
CA PRO A 126 17.29 -10.48 -3.46
C PRO A 126 18.52 -10.18 -2.60
N LYS A 127 19.73 -10.49 -3.09
CA LYS A 127 21.02 -10.21 -2.41
C LYS A 127 21.43 -8.72 -2.42
N ARG A 128 20.66 -7.83 -3.02
CA ARG A 128 20.94 -6.37 -3.03
C ARG A 128 20.05 -5.56 -2.08
N LEU A 129 19.16 -6.21 -1.34
CA LEU A 129 18.27 -5.57 -0.37
C LEU A 129 18.59 -5.96 1.09
N SER A 130 19.70 -6.66 1.32
CA SER A 130 20.25 -6.95 2.65
C SER A 130 21.43 -6.06 2.98
#